data_778ccc8502c1bf738d89dcb2b14f2ff5
#
_entry.id   778ccc8502c1bf738d89dcb2b14f2ff5
#
_cell.length_a   1.000
_cell.length_b   1.000
_cell.length_c   1.000
_cell.angle_alpha   90.00
_cell.angle_beta   90.00
_cell.angle_gamma   90.00
#
_symmetry.space_group_name_H-M   'P 1'
#
loop_
_entity.id
_entity.type
_entity.pdbx_description
1 polymer ?
#
loop_
_entity_poly.entity_id
_entity_poly.type
_entity_poly.pdbx_seq_one_letter_code
_entity_poly.pdbx_strand_id
1 'polypeptide(L)'
;MKKERTFFLNLLGEGKDTIEKKAGETIVNIGQPGEHTYLLKSGTARIDLIGGKHTVELGPGDLIGLMGSIDGRDYEDTTVAITDCQLIPIDQKRAEYLFREHPTFAFHVIKVLIDRFYFAMDLAKRYRQAGVAI
;
A
#
# COMPACT_ATOMS: atom_id res chain seq x y z
N MET A 1 3.14 12.05 1.90
CA MET A 1 2.16 11.04 1.44
C MET A 1 1.02 11.65 0.65
N LYS A 2 0.44 12.77 1.09
CA LYS A 2 -0.70 13.38 0.37
C LYS A 2 -0.38 13.82 -1.05
N LYS A 3 0.85 14.32 -1.30
CA LYS A 3 1.29 14.72 -2.64
C LYS A 3 1.37 13.54 -3.59
N GLU A 4 1.86 12.41 -3.11
CA GLU A 4 1.96 11.20 -3.88
C GLU A 4 0.58 10.62 -4.21
N ARG A 5 -0.38 10.74 -3.30
CA ARG A 5 -1.76 10.31 -3.55
C ARG A 5 -2.34 10.97 -4.80
N THR A 6 -2.21 12.28 -4.90
CA THR A 6 -2.71 13.03 -6.07
C THR A 6 -2.02 12.58 -7.35
N PHE A 7 -0.70 12.41 -7.31
CA PHE A 7 0.06 11.94 -8.46
C PHE A 7 -0.44 10.57 -8.94
N PHE A 8 -0.58 9.61 -8.04
CA PHE A 8 -1.00 8.25 -8.42
C PHE A 8 -2.44 8.22 -8.93
N LEU A 9 -3.35 8.99 -8.34
CA LEU A 9 -4.72 9.08 -8.84
C LEU A 9 -4.78 9.70 -10.22
N ASN A 10 -3.98 10.73 -10.49
CA ASN A 10 -3.95 11.35 -11.81
C ASN A 10 -3.37 10.41 -12.86
N LEU A 11 -2.35 9.65 -12.51
CA LEU A 11 -1.70 8.73 -13.46
C LEU A 11 -2.54 7.49 -13.72
N LEU A 12 -3.12 6.90 -12.67
CA LEU A 12 -3.71 5.55 -12.71
C LEU A 12 -5.21 5.53 -12.46
N GLY A 13 -5.77 6.61 -11.90
CA GLY A 13 -7.15 6.62 -11.41
C GLY A 13 -8.23 6.43 -12.49
N GLU A 14 -7.90 6.66 -13.76
CA GLU A 14 -8.80 6.43 -14.88
C GLU A 14 -8.78 4.98 -15.37
N GLY A 15 -7.99 4.14 -14.74
CA GLY A 15 -7.91 2.72 -15.09
C GLY A 15 -9.25 2.03 -15.00
N LYS A 16 -9.56 1.19 -15.99
CA LYS A 16 -10.84 0.51 -16.10
C LYS A 16 -10.89 -0.81 -15.35
N ASP A 17 -9.73 -1.39 -15.06
CA ASP A 17 -9.63 -2.66 -14.35
C ASP A 17 -9.71 -2.41 -12.84
N THR A 18 -10.92 -2.34 -12.33
CA THR A 18 -11.12 -2.13 -10.90
C THR A 18 -11.62 -3.39 -10.24
N ILE A 19 -11.17 -3.59 -9.01
CA ILE A 19 -11.66 -4.64 -8.12
C ILE A 19 -12.40 -3.95 -6.98
N GLU A 20 -13.56 -4.49 -6.61
CA GLU A 20 -14.33 -3.97 -5.48
C GLU A 20 -14.12 -4.83 -4.25
N LYS A 21 -13.97 -4.18 -3.10
CA LYS A 21 -13.97 -4.81 -1.79
C LYS A 21 -15.00 -4.11 -0.93
N LYS A 22 -15.82 -4.92 -0.26
CA LYS A 22 -16.82 -4.39 0.68
C LYS A 22 -16.19 -4.09 2.02
N ALA A 23 -16.79 -3.18 2.77
CA ALA A 23 -16.36 -2.86 4.12
C ALA A 23 -16.19 -4.15 4.94
N GLY A 24 -15.05 -4.27 5.62
CA GLY A 24 -14.69 -5.44 6.42
C GLY A 24 -13.95 -6.54 5.67
N GLU A 25 -13.91 -6.50 4.35
CA GLU A 25 -13.17 -7.50 3.58
C GLU A 25 -11.68 -7.23 3.58
N THR A 26 -10.88 -8.30 3.57
CA THR A 26 -9.42 -8.22 3.49
C THR A 26 -8.99 -7.94 2.06
N ILE A 27 -8.13 -6.94 1.89
CA ILE A 27 -7.56 -6.58 0.59
C ILE A 27 -6.29 -7.38 0.32
N VAL A 28 -5.35 -7.35 1.26
CA VAL A 28 -4.14 -8.20 1.23
C VAL A 28 -3.96 -8.80 2.62
N ASN A 29 -3.44 -10.02 2.66
CA ASN A 29 -3.27 -10.76 3.91
C ASN A 29 -1.81 -11.13 4.11
N ILE A 30 -1.30 -10.87 5.32
CA ILE A 30 0.06 -11.20 5.70
C ILE A 30 0.37 -12.67 5.39
N GLY A 31 1.53 -12.92 4.82
CA GLY A 31 2.00 -14.26 4.50
C GLY A 31 1.49 -14.84 3.18
N GLN A 32 0.54 -14.19 2.54
CA GLN A 32 0.09 -14.62 1.21
C GLN A 32 1.01 -14.09 0.12
N PRO A 33 1.11 -14.82 -1.02
CA PRO A 33 1.97 -14.39 -2.12
C PRO A 33 1.63 -12.98 -2.59
N GLY A 34 2.66 -12.13 -2.69
CA GLY A 34 2.51 -10.76 -3.15
C GLY A 34 2.53 -10.69 -4.66
N GLU A 35 1.37 -10.82 -5.29
CA GLU A 35 1.25 -10.78 -6.74
C GLU A 35 0.91 -9.40 -7.28
N HIS A 36 0.29 -8.56 -6.45
CA HIS A 36 -0.20 -7.26 -6.86
C HIS A 36 0.11 -6.19 -5.84
N THR A 37 0.33 -4.98 -6.34
CA THR A 37 0.12 -3.74 -5.60
C THR A 37 -1.22 -3.18 -6.03
N TYR A 38 -1.97 -2.62 -5.11
CA TYR A 38 -3.27 -2.02 -5.43
C TYR A 38 -3.21 -0.52 -5.20
N LEU A 39 -3.72 0.25 -6.15
CA LEU A 39 -4.02 1.66 -5.91
C LEU A 39 -5.43 1.76 -5.32
N LEU A 40 -5.55 2.37 -4.16
CA LEU A 40 -6.85 2.66 -3.58
C LEU A 40 -7.46 3.84 -4.34
N LYS A 41 -8.45 3.56 -5.17
CA LYS A 41 -9.12 4.56 -6.00
C LYS A 41 -10.17 5.33 -5.21
N SER A 42 -10.95 4.61 -4.41
CA SER A 42 -12.00 5.20 -3.57
C SER A 42 -12.21 4.36 -2.32
N GLY A 43 -12.73 4.98 -1.29
CA GLY A 43 -12.94 4.33 0.00
C GLY A 43 -11.76 4.53 0.95
N THR A 44 -11.85 3.90 2.10
CA THR A 44 -10.81 3.92 3.13
C THR A 44 -10.46 2.51 3.57
N ALA A 45 -9.21 2.30 3.93
CA ALA A 45 -8.70 1.01 4.39
C ALA A 45 -7.77 1.22 5.57
N ARG A 46 -7.44 0.15 6.28
CA ARG A 46 -6.44 0.22 7.36
C ARG A 46 -5.43 -0.89 7.19
N ILE A 47 -4.18 -0.57 7.48
CA ILE A 47 -3.10 -1.56 7.60
C ILE A 47 -3.02 -1.94 9.07
N ASP A 48 -3.03 -3.24 9.35
CA ASP A 48 -2.80 -3.77 10.69
C ASP A 48 -1.30 -4.07 10.83
N LEU A 49 -0.65 -3.37 11.75
CA LEU A 49 0.79 -3.52 12.03
C LEU A 49 0.99 -4.15 13.40
N ILE A 50 2.12 -4.84 13.57
CA ILE A 50 2.54 -5.42 14.86
C ILE A 50 1.42 -6.30 15.46
N GLY A 51 0.94 -7.26 14.64
CA GLY A 51 -0.12 -8.16 15.08
C GLY A 51 -1.43 -7.47 15.44
N GLY A 52 -1.72 -6.34 14.79
CA GLY A 52 -2.93 -5.56 15.06
C GLY A 52 -2.81 -4.57 16.20
N LYS A 53 -1.66 -4.46 16.85
CA LYS A 53 -1.43 -3.53 17.95
C LYS A 53 -1.38 -2.08 17.50
N HIS A 54 -1.11 -1.85 16.24
CA HIS A 54 -1.07 -0.52 15.65
C HIS A 54 -1.73 -0.57 14.29
N THR A 55 -2.47 0.48 13.94
CA THR A 55 -3.15 0.55 12.65
C THR A 55 -2.81 1.86 11.95
N VAL A 56 -2.78 1.81 10.62
CA VAL A 56 -2.59 3.01 9.80
C VAL A 56 -3.76 3.09 8.82
N GLU A 57 -4.42 4.23 8.78
CA GLU A 57 -5.52 4.46 7.85
C GLU A 57 -5.00 4.91 6.51
N LEU A 58 -5.57 4.35 5.45
CA LEU A 58 -5.26 4.68 4.06
C LEU A 58 -6.48 5.29 3.38
N GLY A 59 -6.22 6.20 2.45
CA GLY A 59 -7.25 6.86 1.66
C GLY A 59 -6.93 6.82 0.17
N PRO A 60 -7.82 7.43 -0.66
CA PRO A 60 -7.64 7.43 -2.12
C PRO A 60 -6.27 7.95 -2.52
N GLY A 61 -5.63 7.22 -3.41
CA GLY A 61 -4.28 7.51 -3.90
C GLY A 61 -3.17 6.75 -3.18
N ASP A 62 -3.47 6.08 -2.07
CA ASP A 62 -2.48 5.25 -1.38
C ASP A 62 -2.27 3.92 -2.09
N LEU A 63 -1.05 3.40 -2.00
CA LEU A 63 -0.67 2.10 -2.56
C LEU A 63 -0.71 1.05 -1.46
N ILE A 64 -1.30 -0.09 -1.78
CA ILE A 64 -1.47 -1.22 -0.87
C ILE A 64 -0.67 -2.40 -1.40
N GLY A 65 0.10 -3.06 -0.54
CA GLY A 65 0.87 -4.24 -0.90
C GLY A 65 2.03 -3.92 -1.84
N LEU A 66 2.66 -2.77 -1.66
CA LEU A 66 3.64 -2.22 -2.60
C LEU A 66 4.83 -3.15 -2.87
N MET A 67 5.30 -3.86 -1.87
CA MET A 67 6.48 -4.71 -2.01
C MET A 67 6.23 -5.94 -2.89
N GLY A 68 4.99 -6.43 -2.91
CA GLY A 68 4.66 -7.67 -3.61
C GLY A 68 4.87 -7.60 -5.12
N SER A 69 4.39 -6.55 -5.77
CA SER A 69 4.50 -6.43 -7.22
C SER A 69 5.91 -6.12 -7.70
N ILE A 70 6.79 -5.66 -6.80
CA ILE A 70 8.16 -5.30 -7.17
C ILE A 70 9.10 -6.49 -7.09
N ASP A 71 9.13 -7.22 -5.98
CA ASP A 71 10.08 -8.31 -5.80
C ASP A 71 9.45 -9.67 -5.49
N GLY A 72 8.14 -9.78 -5.53
CA GLY A 72 7.44 -11.05 -5.37
C GLY A 72 7.39 -11.61 -3.96
N ARG A 73 7.78 -10.84 -2.95
CA ARG A 73 7.69 -11.28 -1.56
C ARG A 73 6.26 -11.47 -1.13
N ASP A 74 6.07 -12.32 -0.13
CA ASP A 74 4.80 -12.40 0.56
C ASP A 74 4.45 -11.06 1.21
N TYR A 75 3.16 -10.78 1.33
CA TYR A 75 2.73 -9.56 2.00
C TYR A 75 3.17 -9.56 3.46
N GLU A 76 3.71 -8.43 3.90
CA GLU A 76 4.23 -8.24 5.25
C GLU A 76 3.15 -7.80 6.24
N ASP A 77 2.03 -7.29 5.74
CA ASP A 77 0.95 -6.75 6.56
C ASP A 77 -0.39 -7.18 6.01
N THR A 78 -1.40 -7.09 6.86
CA THR A 78 -2.80 -7.28 6.46
C THR A 78 -3.45 -5.91 6.30
N THR A 79 -4.14 -5.71 5.18
CA THR A 79 -4.91 -4.49 4.92
C THR A 79 -6.37 -4.86 4.73
N VAL A 80 -7.25 -4.17 5.45
CA VAL A 80 -8.69 -4.43 5.47
C VAL A 80 -9.44 -3.18 5.03
N ALA A 81 -10.48 -3.36 4.23
CA ALA A 81 -11.37 -2.26 3.84
C ALA A 81 -12.19 -1.77 5.05
N ILE A 82 -12.10 -0.47 5.35
CA ILE A 82 -12.96 0.14 6.38
C ILE A 82 -14.33 0.45 5.79
N THR A 83 -14.35 1.06 4.62
CA THR A 83 -15.55 1.30 3.82
C THR A 83 -15.47 0.48 2.54
N ASP A 84 -16.52 0.49 1.74
CA ASP A 84 -16.44 -0.11 0.41
C ASP A 84 -15.32 0.57 -0.38
N CYS A 85 -14.47 -0.22 -1.02
CA CYS A 85 -13.29 0.25 -1.72
C CYS A 85 -13.32 -0.15 -3.18
N GLN A 86 -12.82 0.74 -4.03
CA GLN A 86 -12.44 0.41 -5.40
C GLN A 86 -10.92 0.42 -5.49
N LEU A 87 -10.35 -0.63 -6.09
CA LEU A 87 -8.91 -0.85 -6.16
C LEU A 87 -8.49 -1.06 -7.61
N ILE A 88 -7.34 -0.53 -7.97
CA ILE A 88 -6.73 -0.77 -9.27
C ILE A 88 -5.54 -1.71 -9.07
N PRO A 89 -5.60 -2.95 -9.61
CA PRO A 89 -4.52 -3.90 -9.45
C PRO A 89 -3.34 -3.57 -10.36
N ILE A 90 -2.15 -3.70 -9.83
CA ILE A 90 -0.89 -3.52 -10.56
C ILE A 90 -0.06 -4.77 -10.31
N ASP A 91 0.05 -5.62 -11.32
CA ASP A 91 0.91 -6.80 -11.25
C ASP A 91 2.37 -6.42 -11.52
N GLN A 92 3.27 -7.38 -11.39
CA GLN A 92 4.70 -7.14 -11.59
C GLN A 92 5.00 -6.62 -13.01
N LYS A 93 4.36 -7.18 -14.00
CA LYS A 93 4.56 -6.80 -15.39
C LYS A 93 4.14 -5.36 -15.65
N ARG A 94 3.02 -4.96 -15.10
CA ARG A 94 2.54 -3.58 -15.20
C ARG A 94 3.43 -2.62 -14.41
N ALA A 95 3.90 -3.04 -13.25
CA ALA A 95 4.84 -2.24 -12.46
C ALA A 95 6.13 -2.00 -13.24
N GLU A 96 6.69 -3.04 -13.84
CA GLU A 96 7.90 -2.90 -14.68
C GLU A 96 7.68 -1.93 -15.85
N TYR A 97 6.53 -2.04 -16.51
CA TYR A 97 6.17 -1.12 -17.58
C TYR A 97 6.12 0.34 -17.09
N LEU A 98 5.45 0.57 -15.96
CA LEU A 98 5.33 1.90 -15.38
C LEU A 98 6.68 2.47 -14.96
N PHE A 99 7.54 1.66 -14.36
CA PHE A 99 8.88 2.10 -13.98
C PHE A 99 9.72 2.48 -15.18
N ARG A 100 9.61 1.72 -16.28
CA ARG A 100 10.39 1.95 -17.50
C ARG A 100 9.90 3.15 -18.29
N GLU A 101 8.58 3.26 -18.47
CA GLU A 101 7.97 4.27 -19.33
C GLU A 101 7.66 5.58 -18.62
N HIS A 102 7.58 5.56 -17.29
CA HIS A 102 7.24 6.73 -16.48
C HIS A 102 8.23 6.87 -15.32
N PRO A 103 9.44 7.45 -15.58
CA PRO A 103 10.42 7.61 -14.49
C PRO A 103 9.92 8.41 -13.30
N THR A 104 9.00 9.36 -13.54
CA THR A 104 8.38 10.14 -12.48
C THR A 104 7.55 9.24 -11.54
N PHE A 105 6.91 8.21 -12.09
CA PHE A 105 6.20 7.22 -11.28
C PHE A 105 7.16 6.52 -10.30
N ALA A 106 8.30 6.07 -10.80
CA ALA A 106 9.32 5.42 -9.97
C ALA A 106 9.79 6.35 -8.85
N PHE A 107 10.02 7.62 -9.16
CA PHE A 107 10.46 8.60 -8.18
C PHE A 107 9.42 8.78 -7.06
N HIS A 108 8.14 8.85 -7.40
CA HIS A 108 7.07 8.97 -6.40
C HIS A 108 6.91 7.70 -5.56
N VAL A 109 7.10 6.52 -6.17
CA VAL A 109 7.11 5.25 -5.41
C VAL A 109 8.25 5.24 -4.40
N ILE A 110 9.43 5.70 -4.78
CA ILE A 110 10.58 5.81 -3.88
C ILE A 110 10.24 6.73 -2.70
N LYS A 111 9.60 7.85 -2.95
CA LYS A 111 9.17 8.74 -1.85
C LYS A 111 8.23 8.06 -0.87
N VAL A 112 7.27 7.29 -1.38
CA VAL A 112 6.36 6.52 -0.52
C VAL A 112 7.13 5.52 0.33
N LEU A 113 8.08 4.82 -0.28
CA LEU A 113 8.91 3.84 0.44
C LEU A 113 9.76 4.51 1.52
N ILE A 114 10.34 5.67 1.24
CA ILE A 114 11.10 6.44 2.20
C ILE A 114 10.22 6.84 3.38
N ASP A 115 9.04 7.37 3.12
CA ASP A 115 8.11 7.76 4.17
C ASP A 115 7.70 6.56 5.04
N ARG A 116 7.40 5.42 4.41
CA ARG A 116 7.05 4.20 5.14
C ARG A 116 8.22 3.64 5.94
N PHE A 117 9.43 3.75 5.41
CA PHE A 117 10.64 3.34 6.13
C PHE A 117 10.82 4.17 7.40
N TYR A 118 10.77 5.50 7.30
CA TYR A 118 10.91 6.35 8.47
C TYR A 118 9.77 6.16 9.46
N PHE A 119 8.56 5.95 8.98
CA PHE A 119 7.43 5.64 9.85
C PHE A 119 7.69 4.35 10.64
N ALA A 120 8.16 3.29 9.97
CA ALA A 120 8.45 2.02 10.61
C ALA A 120 9.58 2.13 11.63
N MET A 121 10.63 2.89 11.29
CA MET A 121 11.75 3.16 12.18
C MET A 121 11.30 3.91 13.43
N ASP A 122 10.48 4.94 13.25
CA ASP A 122 9.96 5.73 14.35
C ASP A 122 9.06 4.90 15.27
N LEU A 123 8.20 4.07 14.68
CA LEU A 123 7.33 3.17 15.42
C LEU A 123 8.13 2.15 16.23
N ALA A 124 9.14 1.53 15.63
CA ALA A 124 10.04 0.59 16.31
C ALA A 124 10.73 1.26 17.50
N LYS A 125 11.19 2.49 17.31
CA LYS A 125 11.85 3.28 18.36
C LYS A 125 10.90 3.55 19.53
N ARG A 126 9.67 3.93 19.24
CA ARG A 126 8.65 4.19 20.29
C ARG A 126 8.34 2.94 21.08
N TYR A 127 8.16 1.80 20.43
CA TYR A 127 7.87 0.54 21.11
C TYR A 127 9.05 0.08 21.94
N ARG A 128 10.28 0.27 21.46
CA ARG A 128 11.50 -0.05 22.22
C ARG A 128 11.61 0.79 23.49
N GLN A 129 11.35 2.10 23.38
CA GLN A 129 11.37 3.02 24.52
C GLN A 129 10.32 2.67 25.55
N ALA A 130 9.18 2.12 25.12
CA ALA A 130 8.12 1.67 26.02
C ALA A 130 8.38 0.27 26.61
N GLY A 131 9.53 -0.35 26.27
CA GLY A 131 9.87 -1.68 26.79
C GLY A 131 9.14 -2.81 26.08
N VAL A 132 8.58 -2.58 24.90
CA VAL A 132 7.84 -3.59 24.13
C VAL A 132 8.79 -4.22 23.10
N ALA A 133 8.87 -5.55 23.09
CA ALA A 133 9.60 -6.30 22.06
C ALA A 133 8.79 -6.31 20.76
N ILE A 134 9.47 -6.07 19.65
CA ILE A 134 8.87 -6.10 18.31
C ILE A 134 9.74 -6.88 17.33
#